data_8d1e1c76577ef9f192aa0105c8e82ef9
#
_entry.id   8d1e1c76577ef9f192aa0105c8e82ef9
#
_cell.length_a   1.000
_cell.length_b   1.000
_cell.length_c   1.000
_cell.angle_alpha   90.00
_cell.angle_beta   90.00
_cell.angle_gamma   90.00
#
_symmetry.space_group_name_H-M   'P 1'
#
loop_
_entity.id
_entity.type
_entity.pdbx_description
1 polymer ?
#
loop_
_entity_poly.entity_id
_entity_poly.type
_entity_poly.pdbx_seq_one_letter_code
_entity_poly.pdbx_strand_id
1 'polypeptide(L)'
;KYNGRGTFFELGQNMNLYPDIVKSVYERGHEIASHTYQHAQLPKLDATALDEEIKKTQEACFKACGTEPTLVRPPYGAKNDTVKSAFYSYGLSMILWDGDTEDWRYSKVTNGAQIVCDNIIRDAKAKTGDGNIVLIHDIHENSVAGLEMALDQLSKEGYQFVTVSDLLKYKGHSEYK
;
A
#
# COMPACT_ATOMS: atom_id res chain seq x y z
N LYS A 1 17.66 1.15 8.71
CA LYS A 1 17.65 1.84 10.00
C LYS A 1 16.78 1.07 11.01
N TYR A 2 15.55 0.71 10.67
CA TYR A 2 14.57 0.07 11.56
C TYR A 2 14.42 -1.43 11.38
N ASN A 3 15.18 -2.06 10.50
CA ASN A 3 15.02 -3.46 10.08
C ASN A 3 13.58 -3.84 9.69
N GLY A 4 12.85 -2.85 9.19
CA GLY A 4 11.44 -2.97 8.84
C GLY A 4 11.22 -3.21 7.35
N ARG A 5 10.02 -3.65 7.01
CA ARG A 5 9.53 -3.80 5.65
C ARG A 5 8.16 -3.12 5.53
N GLY A 6 7.79 -2.75 4.33
CA GLY A 6 6.48 -2.17 4.04
C GLY A 6 5.92 -2.75 2.74
N THR A 7 4.64 -2.52 2.51
CA THR A 7 3.97 -2.87 1.26
C THR A 7 3.66 -1.60 0.47
N PHE A 8 4.18 -1.53 -0.73
CA PHE A 8 4.01 -0.42 -1.65
C PHE A 8 2.94 -0.77 -2.68
N PHE A 9 1.78 -0.12 -2.58
CA PHE A 9 0.69 -0.24 -3.53
C PHE A 9 0.92 0.75 -4.67
N GLU A 10 1.53 0.27 -5.73
CA GLU A 10 2.05 1.09 -6.83
C GLU A 10 1.09 1.15 -8.02
N LEU A 11 1.06 2.31 -8.70
CA LEU A 11 0.36 2.45 -9.97
C LEU A 11 1.17 1.82 -11.10
N GLY A 12 0.54 0.99 -11.92
CA GLY A 12 1.22 0.33 -13.05
C GLY A 12 1.85 1.30 -14.04
N GLN A 13 1.25 2.46 -14.29
CA GLN A 13 1.86 3.51 -15.11
C GLN A 13 3.18 4.03 -14.52
N ASN A 14 3.27 4.17 -13.19
CA ASN A 14 4.48 4.63 -12.51
C ASN A 14 5.54 3.52 -12.48
N MET A 15 5.14 2.26 -12.34
CA MET A 15 6.06 1.12 -12.48
C MET A 15 6.74 1.11 -13.86
N ASN A 16 5.99 1.44 -14.92
CA ASN A 16 6.55 1.56 -16.27
C ASN A 16 7.48 2.77 -16.45
N LEU A 17 7.21 3.89 -15.77
CA LEU A 17 8.04 5.09 -15.83
C LEU A 17 9.32 4.96 -15.00
N TYR A 18 9.25 4.26 -13.86
CA TYR A 18 10.33 4.19 -12.88
C TYR A 18 10.66 2.74 -12.47
N PRO A 19 10.92 1.82 -13.43
CA PRO A 19 11.11 0.40 -13.13
C PRO A 19 12.29 0.14 -12.20
N ASP A 20 13.36 0.93 -12.28
CA ASP A 20 14.54 0.78 -11.42
C ASP A 20 14.23 1.10 -9.95
N ILE A 21 13.30 2.04 -9.68
CA ILE A 21 12.84 2.34 -8.33
C ILE A 21 12.05 1.15 -7.79
N VAL A 22 11.09 0.64 -8.54
CA VAL A 22 10.28 -0.54 -8.16
C VAL A 22 11.18 -1.73 -7.87
N LYS A 23 12.13 -2.01 -8.75
CA LYS A 23 13.13 -3.07 -8.59
C LYS A 23 13.94 -2.88 -7.30
N SER A 24 14.44 -1.67 -7.04
CA SER A 24 15.22 -1.37 -5.84
C SER A 24 14.40 -1.56 -4.56
N VAL A 25 13.13 -1.18 -4.55
CA VAL A 25 12.21 -1.40 -3.42
C VAL A 25 12.02 -2.90 -3.18
N TYR A 26 11.75 -3.67 -4.24
CA TYR A 26 11.59 -5.11 -4.18
C TYR A 26 12.86 -5.82 -3.67
N GLU A 27 14.04 -5.51 -4.23
CA GLU A 27 15.32 -6.11 -3.85
C GLU A 27 15.72 -5.82 -2.39
N ARG A 28 15.21 -4.75 -1.81
CA ARG A 28 15.37 -4.44 -0.38
C ARG A 28 14.43 -5.24 0.51
N GLY A 29 13.60 -6.10 -0.06
CA GLY A 29 12.69 -7.00 0.65
C GLY A 29 11.37 -6.36 1.06
N HIS A 30 11.00 -5.21 0.47
CA HIS A 30 9.67 -4.68 0.58
C HIS A 30 8.71 -5.43 -0.34
N GLU A 31 7.43 -5.37 -0.07
CA GLU A 31 6.40 -5.97 -0.89
C GLU A 31 5.87 -4.94 -1.91
N ILE A 32 5.81 -5.33 -3.19
CA ILE A 32 5.17 -4.55 -4.24
C ILE A 32 3.76 -5.10 -4.43
N ALA A 33 2.76 -4.23 -4.39
CA ALA A 33 1.35 -4.54 -4.55
C ALA A 33 0.71 -3.63 -5.62
N SER A 34 -0.44 -4.04 -6.12
CA SER A 34 -1.16 -3.30 -7.17
C SER A 34 -1.99 -2.16 -6.58
N HIS A 35 -1.89 -0.96 -7.17
CA HIS A 35 -2.84 0.13 -6.98
C HIS A 35 -3.60 0.46 -8.26
N THR A 36 -3.77 -0.54 -9.16
CA THR A 36 -4.27 -0.43 -10.52
C THR A 36 -3.36 0.36 -11.45
N TYR A 37 -3.76 0.55 -12.73
CA TYR A 37 -2.83 1.12 -13.69
C TYR A 37 -2.73 2.65 -13.60
N GLN A 38 -3.87 3.37 -13.60
CA GLN A 38 -3.91 4.83 -13.66
C GLN A 38 -4.79 5.49 -12.60
N HIS A 39 -5.07 4.79 -11.49
CA HIS A 39 -5.86 5.31 -10.38
C HIS A 39 -7.32 5.62 -10.73
N ALA A 40 -7.94 4.81 -11.59
CA ALA A 40 -9.32 5.00 -12.01
C ALA A 40 -10.36 4.69 -10.91
N GLN A 41 -11.55 5.29 -11.00
CA GLN A 41 -12.68 4.89 -10.16
C GLN A 41 -13.29 3.58 -10.69
N LEU A 42 -12.76 2.44 -10.26
CA LEU A 42 -13.05 1.11 -10.80
C LEU A 42 -14.55 0.78 -10.92
N PRO A 43 -15.43 1.12 -9.96
CA PRO A 43 -16.85 0.82 -10.09
C PRO A 43 -17.57 1.53 -11.24
N LYS A 44 -16.92 2.52 -11.89
CA LYS A 44 -17.45 3.25 -13.04
C LYS A 44 -16.96 2.74 -14.38
N LEU A 45 -16.01 1.81 -14.38
CA LEU A 45 -15.44 1.24 -15.58
C LEU A 45 -16.33 0.11 -16.11
N ASP A 46 -16.33 -0.04 -17.44
CA ASP A 46 -16.83 -1.25 -18.06
C ASP A 46 -15.86 -2.44 -17.85
N ALA A 47 -16.30 -3.63 -18.21
CA ALA A 47 -15.52 -4.85 -17.97
C ALA A 47 -14.15 -4.83 -18.67
N THR A 48 -14.07 -4.28 -19.88
CA THR A 48 -12.83 -4.20 -20.65
C THR A 48 -11.84 -3.24 -20.00
N ALA A 49 -12.29 -2.04 -19.65
CA ALA A 49 -11.44 -1.06 -18.98
C ALA A 49 -10.98 -1.52 -17.58
N LEU A 50 -11.83 -2.23 -16.84
CA LEU A 50 -11.46 -2.81 -15.56
C LEU A 50 -10.39 -3.91 -15.72
N ASP A 51 -10.55 -4.79 -16.70
CA ASP A 51 -9.57 -5.82 -17.05
C ASP A 51 -8.21 -5.20 -17.41
N GLU A 52 -8.21 -4.15 -18.22
CA GLU A 52 -6.98 -3.43 -18.59
C GLU A 52 -6.27 -2.79 -17.39
N GLU A 53 -6.99 -2.21 -16.43
CA GLU A 53 -6.43 -1.63 -15.20
C GLU A 53 -5.68 -2.70 -14.39
N ILE A 54 -6.18 -3.92 -14.35
CA ILE A 54 -5.56 -5.03 -13.61
C ILE A 54 -4.38 -5.57 -14.42
N LYS A 55 -4.62 -6.01 -15.65
CA LYS A 55 -3.64 -6.70 -16.48
C LYS A 55 -2.39 -5.86 -16.74
N LYS A 56 -2.56 -4.60 -17.13
CA LYS A 56 -1.43 -3.68 -17.38
C LYS A 56 -0.57 -3.46 -16.13
N THR A 57 -1.17 -3.51 -14.94
CA THR A 57 -0.42 -3.39 -13.68
C THR A 57 0.37 -4.66 -13.38
N GLN A 58 -0.22 -5.85 -13.57
CA GLN A 58 0.48 -7.13 -13.43
C GLN A 58 1.71 -7.17 -14.36
N GLU A 59 1.50 -6.85 -15.64
CA GLU A 59 2.57 -6.81 -16.65
C GLU A 59 3.68 -5.79 -16.30
N ALA A 60 3.31 -4.60 -15.81
CA ALA A 60 4.27 -3.57 -15.42
C ALA A 60 5.13 -4.01 -14.23
N CYS A 61 4.51 -4.61 -13.21
CA CYS A 61 5.21 -5.13 -12.05
C CYS A 61 6.17 -6.28 -12.45
N PHE A 62 5.68 -7.24 -13.21
CA PHE A 62 6.52 -8.35 -13.69
C PHE A 62 7.73 -7.84 -14.48
N LYS A 63 7.54 -6.86 -15.34
CA LYS A 63 8.61 -6.25 -16.14
C LYS A 63 9.64 -5.54 -15.25
N ALA A 64 9.21 -4.90 -14.16
CA ALA A 64 10.08 -4.13 -13.27
C ALA A 64 10.89 -5.02 -12.31
N CYS A 65 10.27 -6.02 -11.70
CA CYS A 65 10.90 -6.82 -10.63
C CYS A 65 10.78 -8.34 -10.77
N GLY A 66 10.24 -8.84 -11.90
CA GLY A 66 10.19 -10.28 -12.21
C GLY A 66 9.10 -11.07 -11.46
N THR A 67 8.19 -10.39 -10.78
CA THR A 67 7.06 -11.00 -10.07
C THR A 67 5.78 -10.20 -10.30
N GLU A 68 4.64 -10.87 -10.23
CA GLU A 68 3.33 -10.22 -10.24
C GLU A 68 2.85 -9.97 -8.81
N PRO A 69 2.15 -8.85 -8.54
CA PRO A 69 1.56 -8.60 -7.24
C PRO A 69 0.43 -9.61 -6.94
N THR A 70 0.32 -9.99 -5.69
CA THR A 70 -0.78 -10.85 -5.19
C THR A 70 -1.80 -10.06 -4.37
N LEU A 71 -1.44 -8.84 -4.00
CA LEU A 71 -2.30 -7.90 -3.28
C LEU A 71 -2.69 -6.73 -4.17
N VAL A 72 -3.92 -6.24 -3.98
CA VAL A 72 -4.40 -5.03 -4.63
C VAL A 72 -5.13 -4.13 -3.64
N ARG A 73 -4.90 -2.83 -3.74
CA ARG A 73 -5.70 -1.82 -3.05
C ARG A 73 -6.44 -1.01 -4.11
N PRO A 74 -7.80 -1.01 -4.09
CA PRO A 74 -8.55 -0.22 -5.05
C PRO A 74 -8.37 1.28 -4.78
N PRO A 75 -8.19 2.11 -5.82
CA PRO A 75 -8.21 3.57 -5.68
C PRO A 75 -9.43 4.06 -4.90
N TYR A 76 -9.22 5.02 -3.99
CA TYR A 76 -10.27 5.58 -3.11
C TYR A 76 -10.95 4.56 -2.18
N GLY A 77 -10.44 3.32 -2.07
CA GLY A 77 -11.14 2.22 -1.43
C GLY A 77 -12.44 1.81 -2.14
N ALA A 78 -12.66 2.31 -3.37
CA ALA A 78 -13.91 2.14 -4.12
C ALA A 78 -14.03 0.72 -4.69
N LYS A 79 -15.10 0.04 -4.31
CA LYS A 79 -15.35 -1.36 -4.68
C LYS A 79 -16.84 -1.65 -4.86
N ASN A 80 -17.13 -2.61 -5.70
CA ASN A 80 -18.40 -3.31 -5.82
C ASN A 80 -18.13 -4.80 -6.11
N ASP A 81 -19.15 -5.60 -6.27
CA ASP A 81 -18.97 -7.05 -6.47
C ASP A 81 -18.32 -7.38 -7.82
N THR A 82 -18.52 -6.56 -8.86
CA THR A 82 -17.85 -6.70 -10.15
C THR A 82 -16.34 -6.50 -9.99
N VAL A 83 -15.92 -5.44 -9.29
CA VAL A 83 -14.49 -5.15 -9.02
C VAL A 83 -13.85 -6.26 -8.20
N LYS A 84 -14.54 -6.74 -7.14
CA LYS A 84 -14.04 -7.85 -6.33
C LYS A 84 -13.86 -9.13 -7.15
N SER A 85 -14.86 -9.48 -7.97
CA SER A 85 -14.81 -10.66 -8.83
C SER A 85 -13.69 -10.57 -9.86
N ALA A 86 -13.47 -9.38 -10.45
CA ALA A 86 -12.35 -9.14 -11.35
C ALA A 86 -11.00 -9.36 -10.66
N PHE A 87 -10.76 -8.77 -9.48
CA PHE A 87 -9.53 -8.99 -8.72
C PHE A 87 -9.32 -10.47 -8.40
N TYR A 88 -10.36 -11.14 -7.93
CA TYR A 88 -10.31 -12.56 -7.62
C TYR A 88 -9.93 -13.43 -8.83
N SER A 89 -10.45 -13.12 -10.03
CA SER A 89 -10.12 -13.86 -11.25
C SER A 89 -8.63 -13.77 -11.66
N TYR A 90 -7.94 -12.74 -11.20
CA TYR A 90 -6.48 -12.54 -11.33
C TYR A 90 -5.68 -13.06 -10.12
N GLY A 91 -6.32 -13.74 -9.16
CA GLY A 91 -5.66 -14.21 -7.95
C GLY A 91 -5.25 -13.08 -6.98
N LEU A 92 -5.82 -11.89 -7.12
CA LEU A 92 -5.51 -10.73 -6.30
C LEU A 92 -6.38 -10.68 -5.04
N SER A 93 -5.74 -10.57 -3.89
CA SER A 93 -6.41 -10.29 -2.62
C SER A 93 -6.57 -8.79 -2.40
N MET A 94 -7.81 -8.35 -2.17
CA MET A 94 -8.11 -6.93 -1.99
C MET A 94 -7.82 -6.49 -0.55
N ILE A 95 -6.95 -5.51 -0.38
CA ILE A 95 -6.51 -4.96 0.90
C ILE A 95 -7.00 -3.52 1.04
N LEU A 96 -7.65 -3.21 2.15
CA LEU A 96 -7.94 -1.85 2.59
C LEU A 96 -6.95 -1.45 3.71
N TRP A 97 -7.39 -0.68 4.68
CA TRP A 97 -6.59 -0.21 5.81
C TRP A 97 -7.40 -0.18 7.10
N ASP A 98 -6.71 -0.20 8.23
CA ASP A 98 -7.28 -0.06 9.56
C ASP A 98 -7.24 1.40 10.04
N GLY A 99 -6.18 2.14 9.68
CA GLY A 99 -6.00 3.55 9.97
C GLY A 99 -5.73 4.37 8.71
N ASP A 100 -6.37 5.54 8.60
CA ASP A 100 -6.16 6.52 7.53
C ASP A 100 -5.54 7.77 8.14
N THR A 101 -4.30 8.02 7.79
CA THR A 101 -3.57 9.18 8.31
C THR A 101 -4.04 10.50 7.72
N GLU A 102 -4.82 10.46 6.65
CA GLU A 102 -5.24 11.63 5.85
C GLU A 102 -4.06 12.56 5.48
N ASP A 103 -2.87 12.01 5.33
CA ASP A 103 -1.59 12.70 5.14
C ASP A 103 -1.59 13.66 3.94
N TRP A 104 -2.34 13.32 2.91
CA TRP A 104 -2.53 14.16 1.73
C TRP A 104 -3.13 15.54 2.04
N ARG A 105 -3.92 15.67 3.11
CA ARG A 105 -4.47 16.95 3.59
C ARG A 105 -3.39 17.87 4.14
N TYR A 106 -2.30 17.31 4.64
CA TYR A 106 -1.23 18.02 5.33
C TYR A 106 0.02 18.24 4.47
N SER A 107 -0.04 17.87 3.19
CA SER A 107 1.09 17.91 2.26
C SER A 107 1.74 19.30 2.11
N LYS A 108 0.95 20.40 2.29
CA LYS A 108 1.41 21.81 2.19
C LYS A 108 1.25 22.59 3.49
N VAL A 109 1.02 21.93 4.61
CA VAL A 109 0.84 22.57 5.91
C VAL A 109 2.20 22.68 6.59
N THR A 110 2.52 23.85 7.20
CA THR A 110 3.84 24.15 7.78
C THR A 110 4.31 23.12 8.82
N ASN A 111 3.41 22.61 9.66
CA ASN A 111 3.70 21.55 10.63
C ASN A 111 3.14 20.19 10.18
N GLY A 112 2.93 20.00 8.90
CA GLY A 112 2.27 18.83 8.33
C GLY A 112 2.96 17.52 8.69
N ALA A 113 4.29 17.48 8.68
CA ALA A 113 5.05 16.30 9.06
C ALA A 113 4.77 15.84 10.50
N GLN A 114 4.66 16.79 11.47
CA GLN A 114 4.31 16.45 12.84
C GLN A 114 2.89 15.89 12.94
N ILE A 115 1.92 16.52 12.26
CA ILE A 115 0.53 16.03 12.24
C ILE A 115 0.45 14.62 11.64
N VAL A 116 1.15 14.37 10.54
CA VAL A 116 1.19 13.04 9.93
C VAL A 116 1.85 12.02 10.87
N CYS A 117 2.95 12.39 11.55
CA CYS A 117 3.58 11.55 12.56
C CYS A 117 2.60 11.16 13.66
N ASP A 118 1.89 12.14 14.24
CA ASP A 118 0.91 11.90 15.31
C ASP A 118 -0.25 11.01 14.85
N ASN A 119 -0.72 11.20 13.62
CA ASN A 119 -1.76 10.37 13.01
C ASN A 119 -1.28 8.93 12.79
N ILE A 120 -0.06 8.72 12.29
CA ILE A 120 0.53 7.37 12.14
C ILE A 120 0.60 6.67 13.50
N ILE A 121 1.10 7.36 14.54
CA ILE A 121 1.22 6.80 15.89
C ILE A 121 -0.15 6.45 16.47
N ARG A 122 -1.13 7.36 16.33
CA ARG A 122 -2.52 7.11 16.74
C ARG A 122 -3.06 5.84 16.08
N ASP A 123 -2.93 5.71 14.76
CA ASP A 123 -3.51 4.62 13.99
C ASP A 123 -2.76 3.29 14.22
N ALA A 124 -1.45 3.34 14.39
CA ALA A 124 -0.66 2.16 14.75
C ALA A 124 -1.07 1.60 16.12
N LYS A 125 -1.50 2.45 17.06
CA LYS A 125 -1.91 2.10 18.43
C LYS A 125 -3.42 1.89 18.58
N ALA A 126 -4.23 2.13 17.56
CA ALA A 126 -5.70 2.13 17.65
C ALA A 126 -6.31 0.77 18.05
N LYS A 127 -5.65 -0.32 17.68
CA LYS A 127 -6.04 -1.67 18.11
C LYS A 127 -4.89 -2.32 18.85
N THR A 128 -5.15 -2.91 19.99
CA THR A 128 -4.13 -3.58 20.79
C THR A 128 -3.96 -5.03 20.33
N GLY A 129 -2.73 -5.44 20.11
CA GLY A 129 -2.33 -6.86 20.08
C GLY A 129 -1.95 -7.40 18.71
N ASP A 130 -2.64 -7.04 17.62
CA ASP A 130 -2.51 -7.79 16.35
C ASP A 130 -1.86 -7.00 15.19
N GLY A 131 -1.43 -5.76 15.44
CA GLY A 131 -0.91 -4.85 14.42
C GLY A 131 -2.00 -4.28 13.52
N ASN A 132 -1.71 -3.18 12.86
CA ASN A 132 -2.62 -2.42 12.00
C ASN A 132 -2.01 -2.13 10.64
N ILE A 133 -2.84 -2.08 9.61
CA ILE A 133 -2.48 -1.56 8.30
C ILE A 133 -2.77 -0.06 8.32
N VAL A 134 -1.73 0.76 8.29
CA VAL A 134 -1.82 2.23 8.29
C VAL A 134 -1.57 2.74 6.87
N LEU A 135 -2.53 3.50 6.35
CA LEU A 135 -2.42 4.12 5.02
C LEU A 135 -1.63 5.41 5.08
N ILE A 136 -0.66 5.54 4.17
CA ILE A 136 0.12 6.74 3.93
C ILE A 136 0.48 6.84 2.44
N HIS A 137 0.70 8.05 1.93
CA HIS A 137 1.12 8.31 0.55
C HIS A 137 2.55 8.89 0.53
N ASP A 138 3.48 8.21 -0.12
CA ASP A 138 4.90 8.56 -0.18
C ASP A 138 5.25 9.66 -1.21
N ILE A 139 4.23 10.19 -1.88
CA ILE A 139 4.35 11.26 -2.89
C ILE A 139 4.42 12.67 -2.29
N HIS A 140 4.33 12.80 -0.97
CA HIS A 140 4.33 14.09 -0.26
C HIS A 140 5.50 14.16 0.74
N GLU A 141 6.27 15.25 0.71
CA GLU A 141 7.42 15.45 1.62
C GLU A 141 7.03 15.36 3.10
N ASN A 142 5.92 16.00 3.50
CA ASN A 142 5.42 15.93 4.86
C ASN A 142 5.00 14.51 5.28
N SER A 143 4.51 13.70 4.35
CA SER A 143 4.16 12.30 4.61
C SER A 143 5.40 11.47 4.90
N VAL A 144 6.43 11.63 4.08
CA VAL A 144 7.72 10.91 4.25
C VAL A 144 8.42 11.34 5.54
N ALA A 145 8.50 12.65 5.80
CA ALA A 145 9.10 13.18 7.03
C ALA A 145 8.34 12.73 8.28
N GLY A 146 7.00 12.79 8.25
CA GLY A 146 6.14 12.32 9.35
C GLY A 146 6.27 10.81 9.59
N LEU A 147 6.39 10.02 8.52
CA LEU A 147 6.65 8.59 8.62
C LEU A 147 8.00 8.31 9.31
N GLU A 148 9.08 9.01 8.92
CA GLU A 148 10.39 8.80 9.55
C GLU A 148 10.35 9.11 11.06
N MET A 149 9.67 10.19 11.46
CA MET A 149 9.49 10.54 12.87
C MET A 149 8.68 9.47 13.62
N ALA A 150 7.60 8.98 13.03
CA ALA A 150 6.77 7.93 13.63
C ALA A 150 7.51 6.60 13.77
N LEU A 151 8.30 6.21 12.76
CA LEU A 151 9.13 5.01 12.81
C LEU A 151 10.19 5.09 13.92
N ASP A 152 10.81 6.25 14.12
CA ASP A 152 11.77 6.48 15.22
C ASP A 152 11.12 6.29 16.59
N GLN A 153 9.90 6.76 16.78
CA GLN A 153 9.18 6.63 18.05
C GLN A 153 8.68 5.20 18.26
N LEU A 154 7.96 4.64 17.29
CA LEU A 154 7.35 3.31 17.40
C LEU A 154 8.41 2.21 17.55
N SER A 155 9.57 2.34 16.90
CA SER A 155 10.67 1.37 17.06
C SER A 155 11.22 1.35 18.48
N LYS A 156 11.31 2.51 19.17
CA LYS A 156 11.74 2.60 20.58
C LYS A 156 10.72 1.98 21.53
N GLU A 157 9.45 1.94 21.12
CA GLU A 157 8.36 1.32 21.85
C GLU A 157 8.22 -0.18 21.55
N GLY A 158 9.10 -0.76 20.71
CA GLY A 158 9.13 -2.19 20.40
C GLY A 158 8.25 -2.62 19.23
N TYR A 159 7.66 -1.69 18.48
CA TYR A 159 6.89 -2.03 17.28
C TYR A 159 7.80 -2.57 16.19
N GLN A 160 7.30 -3.57 15.45
CA GLN A 160 7.91 -4.13 14.26
C GLN A 160 7.14 -3.69 13.02
N PHE A 161 7.87 -3.35 11.96
CA PHE A 161 7.32 -2.93 10.69
C PHE A 161 7.47 -4.08 9.69
N VAL A 162 6.35 -4.63 9.27
CA VAL A 162 6.28 -5.82 8.42
C VAL A 162 5.48 -5.53 7.16
N THR A 163 5.59 -6.41 6.16
CA THR A 163 4.72 -6.33 4.99
C THR A 163 3.28 -6.68 5.35
N VAL A 164 2.32 -6.28 4.50
CA VAL A 164 0.92 -6.67 4.67
C VAL A 164 0.81 -8.20 4.65
N SER A 165 1.46 -8.88 3.72
CA SER A 165 1.45 -10.34 3.66
C SER A 165 1.97 -11.00 4.93
N ASP A 166 3.03 -10.46 5.54
CA ASP A 166 3.55 -11.01 6.80
C ASP A 166 2.60 -10.74 7.97
N LEU A 167 2.01 -9.54 8.06
CA LEU A 167 1.00 -9.22 9.06
C LEU A 167 -0.19 -10.17 8.98
N LEU A 168 -0.64 -10.45 7.76
CA LEU A 168 -1.79 -11.31 7.53
C LEU A 168 -1.50 -12.77 7.92
N LYS A 169 -0.30 -13.28 7.63
CA LYS A 169 0.15 -14.59 8.11
C LYS A 169 0.19 -14.64 9.64
N TYR A 170 0.73 -13.61 10.27
CA TYR A 170 0.76 -13.51 11.74
C TYR A 170 -0.64 -13.56 12.36
N LYS A 171 -1.61 -12.87 11.76
CA LYS A 171 -3.02 -12.88 12.19
C LYS A 171 -3.76 -14.22 11.92
N GLY A 172 -3.09 -15.23 11.41
CA GLY A 172 -3.68 -16.53 11.09
C GLY A 172 -4.54 -16.55 9.82
N HIS A 173 -4.44 -15.52 9.00
CA HIS A 173 -5.06 -15.47 7.69
C HIS A 173 -4.14 -16.13 6.65
N SER A 174 -3.96 -17.43 6.75
CA SER A 174 -3.05 -18.20 5.89
C SER A 174 -3.56 -18.34 4.44
N GLU A 175 -4.80 -17.97 4.16
CA GLU A 175 -5.40 -18.05 2.83
C GLU A 175 -6.22 -16.79 2.53
N TYR A 176 -5.61 -15.84 1.82
CA TYR A 176 -6.36 -14.83 1.08
C TYR A 176 -6.75 -15.42 -0.26
N LYS A 177 -7.86 -16.08 -0.26
CA LYS A 177 -8.58 -16.48 -1.47
C LYS A 177 -9.84 -15.67 -1.62
#